data_042c85884bc26015d3aaabd25c8b576c
#
_entry.id   042c85884bc26015d3aaabd25c8b576c
#
_cell.length_a   1.000
_cell.length_b   1.000
_cell.length_c   1.000
_cell.angle_alpha   90.00
_cell.angle_beta   90.00
_cell.angle_gamma   90.00
#
_symmetry.space_group_name_H-M   'P 1'
#
loop_
_entity.id
_entity.type
_entity.pdbx_description
1 polymer ?
#
loop_
_entity_poly.entity_id
_entity_poly.type
_entity_poly.pdbx_seq_one_letter_code
_entity_poly.pdbx_strand_id
1 'polypeptide(L)'
;MFDAAGIKPGDSVLIQGAGGGVSTAAIQLAHAAGLEVFVTSRDADKRSKALKLGANAALEIGARLPRKVDAVIESVGAATWGHSVRSVRPGGTIAICGATTGDQPGAELTRLFFQDIRVQGCTMGSREDFARLLRFVEHADLHPVIDSVVSGLDAAPEAFARMIAGDMFGKIVIEL
;
A
#
# COMPACT_ATOMS: atom_id res chain seq x y z
N MET A 1 -2.68 -1.18 -8.87
CA MET A 1 -3.69 -1.74 -7.97
C MET A 1 -4.84 -2.35 -8.76
N PHE A 2 -5.67 -1.58 -9.45
CA PHE A 2 -6.87 -2.10 -10.12
C PHE A 2 -6.55 -3.20 -11.14
N ASP A 3 -5.70 -2.93 -12.13
CA ASP A 3 -5.38 -3.90 -13.18
C ASP A 3 -4.59 -5.10 -12.65
N ALA A 4 -3.53 -4.85 -11.87
CA ALA A 4 -2.66 -5.92 -11.39
C ALA A 4 -3.33 -6.83 -10.35
N ALA A 5 -4.13 -6.28 -9.47
CA ALA A 5 -4.86 -7.07 -8.47
C ALA A 5 -6.25 -7.52 -8.96
N GLY A 6 -6.75 -6.95 -10.06
CA GLY A 6 -8.05 -7.28 -10.64
C GLY A 6 -9.25 -6.92 -9.76
N ILE A 7 -9.07 -5.94 -8.84
CA ILE A 7 -10.11 -5.53 -7.88
C ILE A 7 -11.06 -4.49 -8.47
N LYS A 8 -12.29 -4.50 -7.97
CA LYS A 8 -13.41 -3.70 -8.44
C LYS A 8 -14.11 -3.01 -7.27
N PRO A 9 -14.91 -1.96 -7.51
CA PRO A 9 -15.74 -1.36 -6.47
C PRO A 9 -16.55 -2.42 -5.70
N GLY A 10 -16.56 -2.31 -4.37
CA GLY A 10 -17.17 -3.29 -3.46
C GLY A 10 -16.24 -4.40 -2.97
N ASP A 11 -15.10 -4.64 -3.62
CA ASP A 11 -14.08 -5.57 -3.13
C ASP A 11 -13.34 -5.01 -1.91
N SER A 12 -12.56 -5.87 -1.25
CA SER A 12 -11.74 -5.51 -0.10
C SER A 12 -10.25 -5.63 -0.40
N VAL A 13 -9.46 -4.73 0.15
CA VAL A 13 -8.01 -4.71 -0.03
C VAL A 13 -7.28 -4.55 1.28
N LEU A 14 -6.20 -5.32 1.46
CA LEU A 14 -5.21 -5.10 2.50
C LEU A 14 -4.00 -4.38 1.91
N ILE A 15 -3.62 -3.25 2.50
CA ILE A 15 -2.42 -2.50 2.13
C ILE A 15 -1.41 -2.67 3.25
N GLN A 16 -0.26 -3.28 2.97
CA GLN A 16 0.81 -3.47 3.94
C GLN A 16 1.63 -2.20 4.12
N GLY A 17 1.90 -1.81 5.36
CA GLY A 17 2.83 -0.74 5.70
C GLY A 17 2.28 0.67 5.50
N ALA A 18 1.34 1.12 6.32
CA ALA A 18 0.87 2.51 6.29
C ALA A 18 2.02 3.53 6.50
N GLY A 19 1.98 4.61 5.75
CA GLY A 19 2.87 5.76 5.90
C GLY A 19 3.84 6.00 4.74
N GLY A 20 4.11 5.00 3.90
CA GLY A 20 4.88 5.20 2.67
C GLY A 20 4.05 5.87 1.56
N GLY A 21 4.72 6.45 0.56
CA GLY A 21 4.01 7.12 -0.55
C GLY A 21 3.12 6.19 -1.37
N VAL A 22 3.52 4.91 -1.55
CA VAL A 22 2.68 3.90 -2.24
C VAL A 22 1.44 3.59 -1.42
N SER A 23 1.61 3.34 -0.13
CA SER A 23 0.48 2.97 0.74
C SER A 23 -0.51 4.11 0.94
N THR A 24 -0.05 5.36 1.12
CA THR A 24 -0.95 6.52 1.26
C THR A 24 -1.76 6.76 -0.01
N ALA A 25 -1.12 6.69 -1.18
CA ALA A 25 -1.82 6.79 -2.46
C ALA A 25 -2.81 5.61 -2.66
N ALA A 26 -2.40 4.38 -2.32
CA ALA A 26 -3.27 3.20 -2.46
C ALA A 26 -4.50 3.29 -1.55
N ILE A 27 -4.37 3.80 -0.31
CA ILE A 27 -5.52 4.03 0.60
C ILE A 27 -6.52 5.01 -0.04
N GLN A 28 -6.04 6.17 -0.49
CA GLN A 28 -6.91 7.19 -1.10
C GLN A 28 -7.62 6.66 -2.36
N LEU A 29 -6.87 6.04 -3.27
CA LEU A 29 -7.41 5.48 -4.50
C LEU A 29 -8.43 4.36 -4.24
N ALA A 30 -8.13 3.47 -3.29
CA ALA A 30 -9.01 2.38 -2.93
C ALA A 30 -10.32 2.88 -2.29
N HIS A 31 -10.20 3.83 -1.36
CA HIS A 31 -11.35 4.47 -0.72
C HIS A 31 -12.25 5.19 -1.74
N ALA A 32 -11.65 6.03 -2.60
CA ALA A 32 -12.38 6.74 -3.64
C ALA A 32 -13.05 5.82 -4.66
N ALA A 33 -12.48 4.63 -4.89
CA ALA A 33 -13.07 3.61 -5.75
C ALA A 33 -14.15 2.74 -5.06
N GLY A 34 -14.50 3.01 -3.80
CA GLY A 34 -15.51 2.25 -3.07
C GLY A 34 -15.07 0.86 -2.62
N LEU A 35 -13.77 0.67 -2.36
CA LEU A 35 -13.24 -0.56 -1.78
C LEU A 35 -13.31 -0.52 -0.24
N GLU A 36 -13.41 -1.68 0.40
CA GLU A 36 -13.15 -1.80 1.83
C GLU A 36 -11.64 -1.92 2.08
N VAL A 37 -11.06 -0.94 2.77
CA VAL A 37 -9.62 -0.78 2.92
C VAL A 37 -9.15 -1.16 4.31
N PHE A 38 -8.32 -2.20 4.39
CA PHE A 38 -7.56 -2.58 5.57
C PHE A 38 -6.10 -2.17 5.39
N VAL A 39 -5.47 -1.72 6.46
CA VAL A 39 -4.06 -1.32 6.41
C VAL A 39 -3.32 -1.78 7.65
N THR A 40 -2.03 -2.04 7.55
CA THR A 40 -1.20 -2.39 8.71
C THR A 40 -0.09 -1.37 8.94
N SER A 41 0.24 -1.15 10.21
CA SER A 41 1.44 -0.41 10.62
C SER A 41 1.86 -0.80 12.05
N ARG A 42 3.17 -0.77 12.32
CA ARG A 42 3.73 -0.86 13.68
C ARG A 42 3.40 0.38 14.50
N ASP A 43 3.29 1.52 13.84
CA ASP A 43 3.15 2.84 14.42
C ASP A 43 1.66 3.19 14.61
N ALA A 44 1.26 3.53 15.83
CA ALA A 44 -0.11 3.88 16.18
C ALA A 44 -0.58 5.19 15.55
N ASP A 45 0.31 6.18 15.44
CA ASP A 45 -0.01 7.47 14.82
C ASP A 45 -0.24 7.31 13.33
N LYS A 46 0.58 6.49 12.65
CA LYS A 46 0.37 6.15 11.24
C LYS A 46 -0.92 5.39 11.02
N ARG A 47 -1.31 4.48 11.93
CA ARG A 47 -2.62 3.83 11.88
C ARG A 47 -3.77 4.84 11.99
N SER A 48 -3.66 5.78 12.93
CA SER A 48 -4.66 6.86 13.11
C SER A 48 -4.76 7.76 11.86
N LYS A 49 -3.62 8.14 11.27
CA LYS A 49 -3.58 8.92 10.03
C LYS A 49 -4.18 8.15 8.84
N ALA A 50 -3.94 6.84 8.75
CA ALA A 50 -4.50 5.99 7.70
C ALA A 50 -6.03 5.90 7.76
N LEU A 51 -6.61 5.83 8.95
CA LEU A 51 -8.07 5.90 9.15
C LEU A 51 -8.64 7.22 8.62
N LYS A 52 -7.99 8.35 8.93
CA LYS A 52 -8.40 9.67 8.43
C LYS A 52 -8.27 9.79 6.90
N LEU A 53 -7.39 9.00 6.30
CA LEU A 53 -7.15 8.97 4.85
C LEU A 53 -8.16 8.09 4.09
N GLY A 54 -9.05 7.40 4.81
CA GLY A 54 -10.10 6.57 4.23
C GLY A 54 -9.97 5.07 4.43
N ALA A 55 -9.02 4.59 5.25
CA ALA A 55 -8.99 3.19 5.63
C ALA A 55 -10.17 2.84 6.55
N ASN A 56 -10.85 1.71 6.31
CA ASN A 56 -11.94 1.21 7.14
C ASN A 56 -11.42 0.62 8.47
N ALA A 57 -10.22 0.03 8.44
CA ALA A 57 -9.53 -0.40 9.65
C ALA A 57 -8.02 -0.33 9.48
N ALA A 58 -7.33 0.06 10.54
CA ALA A 58 -5.88 0.11 10.62
C ALA A 58 -5.38 -0.74 11.80
N LEU A 59 -4.59 -1.76 11.51
CA LEU A 59 -4.24 -2.85 12.41
C LEU A 59 -2.71 -2.88 12.64
N GLU A 60 -2.30 -3.58 13.66
CA GLU A 60 -0.88 -3.92 13.83
C GLU A 60 -0.41 -4.92 12.78
N ILE A 61 0.88 -4.91 12.48
CA ILE A 61 1.46 -5.88 11.54
C ILE A 61 1.21 -7.31 12.06
N GLY A 62 0.71 -8.18 11.18
CA GLY A 62 0.42 -9.57 11.51
C GLY A 62 -0.90 -9.80 12.24
N ALA A 63 -1.63 -8.76 12.61
CA ALA A 63 -2.93 -8.88 13.26
C ALA A 63 -3.95 -9.57 12.35
N ARG A 64 -4.80 -10.40 12.95
CA ARG A 64 -5.87 -11.07 12.22
C ARG A 64 -6.89 -10.06 11.72
N LEU A 65 -7.15 -10.08 10.41
CA LEU A 65 -8.22 -9.29 9.80
C LEU A 65 -9.60 -9.82 10.21
N PRO A 66 -10.62 -8.97 10.24
CA PRO A 66 -12.01 -9.39 10.48
C PRO A 66 -12.50 -10.44 9.48
N ARG A 67 -12.05 -10.35 8.24
CA ARG A 67 -12.32 -11.29 7.15
C ARG A 67 -11.14 -11.39 6.19
N LYS A 68 -11.15 -12.38 5.32
CA LYS A 68 -10.21 -12.46 4.20
C LYS A 68 -10.53 -11.36 3.19
N VAL A 69 -9.47 -10.86 2.53
CA VAL A 69 -9.58 -9.78 1.53
C VAL A 69 -9.47 -10.33 0.11
N ASP A 70 -10.03 -9.60 -0.83
CA ASP A 70 -9.99 -9.93 -2.26
C ASP A 70 -8.59 -9.75 -2.84
N ALA A 71 -7.88 -8.72 -2.38
CA ALA A 71 -6.50 -8.49 -2.78
C ALA A 71 -5.63 -7.95 -1.64
N VAL A 72 -4.31 -8.10 -1.82
CA VAL A 72 -3.28 -7.49 -0.97
C VAL A 72 -2.35 -6.64 -1.85
N ILE A 73 -2.04 -5.43 -1.41
CA ILE A 73 -0.97 -4.61 -1.97
C ILE A 73 0.24 -4.75 -1.07
N GLU A 74 1.26 -5.41 -1.60
CA GLU A 74 2.47 -5.77 -0.88
C GLU A 74 3.66 -4.93 -1.37
N SER A 75 4.20 -4.09 -0.50
CA SER A 75 5.39 -3.26 -0.77
C SER A 75 6.47 -3.41 0.30
N VAL A 76 6.20 -4.21 1.32
CA VAL A 76 7.07 -4.37 2.49
C VAL A 76 8.00 -5.59 2.36
N GLY A 77 7.47 -6.71 1.88
CA GLY A 77 8.27 -7.90 1.60
C GLY A 77 8.34 -8.88 2.78
N ALA A 78 9.55 -9.36 3.11
CA ALA A 78 9.75 -10.49 4.02
C ALA A 78 9.02 -10.38 5.36
N ALA A 79 8.96 -9.19 5.95
CA ALA A 79 8.30 -8.99 7.25
C ALA A 79 6.78 -9.14 7.22
N THR A 80 6.13 -8.99 6.07
CA THR A 80 4.66 -9.01 5.93
C THR A 80 4.15 -10.12 5.02
N TRP A 81 5.01 -10.74 4.24
CA TRP A 81 4.62 -11.75 3.25
C TRP A 81 3.73 -12.86 3.80
N GLY A 82 4.15 -13.51 4.89
CA GLY A 82 3.35 -14.55 5.51
C GLY A 82 1.98 -14.06 6.00
N HIS A 83 1.89 -12.80 6.45
CA HIS A 83 0.61 -12.18 6.79
C HIS A 83 -0.24 -11.95 5.53
N SER A 84 0.34 -11.46 4.45
CA SER A 84 -0.33 -11.22 3.16
C SER A 84 -0.94 -12.50 2.60
N VAL A 85 -0.16 -13.60 2.57
CA VAL A 85 -0.65 -14.92 2.11
C VAL A 85 -1.77 -15.48 3.01
N ARG A 86 -1.71 -15.22 4.32
CA ARG A 86 -2.78 -15.64 5.24
C ARG A 86 -4.04 -14.77 5.17
N SER A 87 -3.92 -13.53 4.70
CA SER A 87 -5.01 -12.55 4.70
C SER A 87 -5.85 -12.58 3.43
N VAL A 88 -5.27 -12.93 2.29
CA VAL A 88 -6.00 -13.03 1.02
C VAL A 88 -6.95 -14.23 1.03
N ARG A 89 -8.12 -14.09 0.37
CA ARG A 89 -9.08 -15.18 0.22
C ARG A 89 -8.63 -16.19 -0.85
N PRO A 90 -9.21 -17.40 -0.88
CA PRO A 90 -9.04 -18.29 -2.01
C PRO A 90 -9.43 -17.60 -3.35
N GLY A 91 -8.61 -17.80 -4.38
CA GLY A 91 -8.75 -17.14 -5.68
C GLY A 91 -8.40 -15.66 -5.72
N GLY A 92 -7.96 -15.08 -4.58
CA GLY A 92 -7.56 -13.67 -4.50
C GLY A 92 -6.16 -13.40 -5.03
N THR A 93 -5.74 -12.14 -5.03
CA THR A 93 -4.48 -11.71 -5.63
C THR A 93 -3.60 -10.95 -4.64
N ILE A 94 -2.31 -11.25 -4.63
CA ILE A 94 -1.29 -10.44 -3.94
C ILE A 94 -0.51 -9.70 -5.03
N ALA A 95 -0.66 -8.37 -5.09
CA ALA A 95 0.08 -7.50 -6.00
C ALA A 95 1.33 -6.96 -5.31
N ILE A 96 2.50 -7.33 -5.80
CA ILE A 96 3.80 -6.97 -5.22
C ILE A 96 4.40 -5.81 -6.01
N CYS A 97 4.70 -4.70 -5.33
CA CYS A 97 5.35 -3.54 -5.92
C CYS A 97 6.59 -3.06 -5.14
N GLY A 98 7.07 -3.84 -4.19
CA GLY A 98 8.26 -3.54 -3.40
C GLY A 98 8.57 -4.62 -2.36
N ALA A 99 9.77 -4.58 -1.80
CA ALA A 99 10.27 -5.53 -0.80
C ALA A 99 11.25 -4.83 0.17
N THR A 100 10.80 -3.77 0.83
CA THR A 100 11.66 -2.88 1.64
C THR A 100 12.26 -3.55 2.89
N THR A 101 11.73 -4.69 3.31
CA THR A 101 12.25 -5.48 4.46
C THR A 101 12.94 -6.78 4.03
N GLY A 102 13.19 -6.94 2.73
CA GLY A 102 13.81 -8.12 2.15
C GLY A 102 12.94 -8.79 1.08
N ASP A 103 13.60 -9.39 0.11
CA ASP A 103 13.01 -9.94 -1.12
C ASP A 103 12.96 -11.48 -1.15
N GLN A 104 13.39 -12.15 -0.07
CA GLN A 104 13.44 -13.62 0.00
C GLN A 104 12.59 -14.19 1.16
N PRO A 105 11.28 -13.95 1.18
CA PRO A 105 10.39 -14.63 2.12
C PRO A 105 10.22 -16.10 1.73
N GLY A 106 9.83 -16.94 2.70
CA GLY A 106 9.37 -18.30 2.40
C GLY A 106 8.15 -18.26 1.47
N ALA A 107 8.15 -19.05 0.40
CA ALA A 107 7.15 -18.94 -0.66
C ALA A 107 5.72 -19.36 -0.25
N GLU A 108 5.53 -20.09 0.88
CA GLU A 108 4.21 -20.58 1.34
C GLU A 108 3.47 -21.41 0.26
N LEU A 109 4.21 -22.16 -0.57
CA LEU A 109 3.71 -22.82 -1.78
C LEU A 109 2.43 -23.62 -1.55
N THR A 110 2.38 -24.41 -0.46
CA THR A 110 1.20 -25.21 -0.12
C THR A 110 -0.06 -24.36 -0.04
N ARG A 111 0.04 -23.19 0.61
CA ARG A 111 -1.10 -22.28 0.73
C ARG A 111 -1.44 -21.64 -0.61
N LEU A 112 -0.45 -21.26 -1.42
CA LEU A 112 -0.67 -20.65 -2.72
C LEU A 112 -1.46 -21.58 -3.63
N PHE A 113 -1.07 -22.85 -3.78
CA PHE A 113 -1.75 -23.75 -4.72
C PHE A 113 -3.06 -24.31 -4.18
N PHE A 114 -3.19 -24.61 -2.86
CA PHE A 114 -4.45 -25.08 -2.31
C PHE A 114 -5.58 -24.02 -2.29
N GLN A 115 -5.22 -22.77 -2.31
CA GLN A 115 -6.18 -21.66 -2.28
C GLN A 115 -6.24 -20.87 -3.60
N ASP A 116 -5.61 -21.36 -4.65
CA ASP A 116 -5.56 -20.69 -5.97
C ASP A 116 -5.16 -19.21 -5.89
N ILE A 117 -4.24 -18.86 -4.95
CA ILE A 117 -3.80 -17.50 -4.75
C ILE A 117 -2.92 -17.07 -5.92
N ARG A 118 -3.26 -15.95 -6.53
CA ARG A 118 -2.45 -15.32 -7.57
C ARG A 118 -1.43 -14.37 -6.95
N VAL A 119 -0.18 -14.46 -7.40
CA VAL A 119 0.89 -13.53 -7.03
C VAL A 119 1.28 -12.76 -8.29
N GLN A 120 1.08 -11.44 -8.27
CA GLN A 120 1.30 -10.57 -9.41
C GLN A 120 2.37 -9.52 -9.10
N GLY A 121 3.50 -9.58 -9.79
CA GLY A 121 4.52 -8.53 -9.76
C GLY A 121 4.06 -7.28 -10.50
N CYS A 122 4.39 -6.11 -9.99
CA CYS A 122 4.04 -4.81 -10.57
C CYS A 122 5.28 -3.92 -10.65
N THR A 123 5.65 -3.53 -11.85
CA THR A 123 6.72 -2.56 -12.10
C THR A 123 6.18 -1.43 -12.94
N MET A 124 6.13 -0.23 -12.36
CA MET A 124 5.68 0.98 -13.07
C MET A 124 4.27 0.81 -13.68
N GLY A 125 3.99 1.55 -14.73
CA GLY A 125 2.78 1.49 -15.53
C GLY A 125 3.03 2.11 -16.90
N SER A 126 2.11 1.90 -17.85
CA SER A 126 2.14 2.53 -19.15
C SER A 126 1.76 4.02 -19.07
N ARG A 127 2.03 4.78 -20.13
CA ARG A 127 1.55 6.16 -20.26
C ARG A 127 0.03 6.23 -20.22
N GLU A 128 -0.64 5.23 -20.77
CA GLU A 128 -2.09 5.14 -20.76
C GLU A 128 -2.63 4.90 -19.35
N ASP A 129 -2.00 4.02 -18.57
CA ASP A 129 -2.33 3.81 -17.16
C ASP A 129 -2.18 5.09 -16.36
N PHE A 130 -1.09 5.82 -16.58
CA PHE A 130 -0.84 7.09 -15.92
C PHE A 130 -1.89 8.14 -16.29
N ALA A 131 -2.25 8.26 -17.57
CA ALA A 131 -3.30 9.18 -18.01
C ALA A 131 -4.68 8.80 -17.42
N ARG A 132 -5.00 7.51 -17.29
CA ARG A 132 -6.22 7.05 -16.60
C ARG A 132 -6.20 7.40 -15.12
N LEU A 133 -5.04 7.21 -14.46
CA LEU A 133 -4.85 7.56 -13.06
C LEU A 133 -5.05 9.06 -12.83
N LEU A 134 -4.49 9.93 -13.67
CA LEU A 134 -4.65 11.37 -13.54
C LEU A 134 -6.12 11.80 -13.64
N ARG A 135 -6.87 11.28 -14.62
CA ARG A 135 -8.32 11.55 -14.72
C ARG A 135 -9.09 11.10 -13.49
N PHE A 136 -8.71 9.95 -12.91
CA PHE A 136 -9.35 9.45 -11.69
C PHE A 136 -9.03 10.35 -10.49
N VAL A 137 -7.78 10.76 -10.34
CA VAL A 137 -7.32 11.66 -9.27
C VAL A 137 -8.03 13.01 -9.34
N GLU A 138 -8.14 13.59 -10.54
CA GLU A 138 -8.86 14.84 -10.77
C GLU A 138 -10.36 14.72 -10.46
N HIS A 139 -11.01 13.65 -10.95
CA HIS A 139 -12.45 13.44 -10.72
C HIS A 139 -12.78 13.22 -9.25
N ALA A 140 -11.93 12.53 -8.52
CA ALA A 140 -12.11 12.20 -7.09
C ALA A 140 -11.52 13.26 -6.16
N ASP A 141 -10.99 14.36 -6.68
CA ASP A 141 -10.34 15.45 -5.92
C ASP A 141 -9.27 14.94 -4.93
N LEU A 142 -8.43 14.02 -5.40
CA LEU A 142 -7.38 13.43 -4.57
C LEU A 142 -6.10 14.24 -4.64
N HIS A 143 -5.48 14.44 -3.48
CA HIS A 143 -4.21 15.15 -3.38
C HIS A 143 -3.13 14.26 -2.74
N PRO A 144 -1.86 14.41 -3.19
CA PRO A 144 -0.75 13.71 -2.55
C PRO A 144 -0.67 14.04 -1.05
N VAL A 145 -0.42 13.03 -0.24
CA VAL A 145 -0.15 13.25 1.19
C VAL A 145 1.27 13.77 1.34
N ILE A 146 1.40 15.04 1.72
CA ILE A 146 2.69 15.69 1.99
C ILE A 146 2.93 15.67 3.50
N ASP A 147 4.01 15.03 3.92
CA ASP A 147 4.46 15.01 5.32
C ASP A 147 5.14 16.33 5.69
N SER A 148 6.05 16.76 4.85
CA SER A 148 6.79 18.01 5.04
C SER A 148 7.35 18.53 3.72
N VAL A 149 7.59 19.85 3.70
CA VAL A 149 8.29 20.55 2.62
C VAL A 149 9.56 21.14 3.20
N VAL A 150 10.70 20.93 2.56
CA VAL A 150 11.99 21.53 2.91
C VAL A 150 12.50 22.33 1.72
N SER A 151 13.19 23.46 1.98
CA SER A 151 13.68 24.33 0.93
C SER A 151 15.18 24.12 0.69
N GLY A 152 15.54 24.02 -0.57
CA GLY A 152 16.91 23.89 -1.06
C GLY A 152 17.50 22.49 -0.93
N LEU A 153 18.48 22.21 -1.79
CA LEU A 153 19.17 20.91 -1.80
C LEU A 153 20.01 20.67 -0.53
N ASP A 154 20.41 21.72 0.19
CA ASP A 154 21.17 21.58 1.45
C ASP A 154 20.36 20.87 2.54
N ALA A 155 19.04 20.91 2.48
CA ALA A 155 18.14 20.19 3.41
C ALA A 155 17.92 18.72 3.02
N ALA A 156 18.36 18.29 1.82
CA ALA A 156 18.13 16.93 1.33
C ALA A 156 18.72 15.83 2.24
N PRO A 157 19.95 15.95 2.80
CA PRO A 157 20.50 14.90 3.65
C PRO A 157 19.62 14.61 4.87
N GLU A 158 19.08 15.63 5.53
CA GLU A 158 18.19 15.46 6.68
C GLU A 158 16.85 14.83 6.25
N ALA A 159 16.27 15.28 5.13
CA ALA A 159 15.05 14.73 4.56
C ALA A 159 15.20 13.23 4.23
N PHE A 160 16.35 12.83 3.65
CA PHE A 160 16.67 11.41 3.41
C PHE A 160 16.88 10.63 4.70
N ALA A 161 17.51 11.20 5.71
CA ALA A 161 17.69 10.54 7.01
C ALA A 161 16.32 10.22 7.66
N ARG A 162 15.39 11.18 7.66
CA ARG A 162 14.00 10.96 8.11
C ARG A 162 13.28 9.89 7.31
N MET A 163 13.43 9.90 5.98
CA MET A 163 12.84 8.88 5.10
C MET A 163 13.38 7.48 5.44
N ILE A 164 14.69 7.34 5.64
CA ILE A 164 15.34 6.06 5.97
C ILE A 164 14.90 5.58 7.36
N ALA A 165 14.79 6.49 8.33
CA ALA A 165 14.28 6.17 9.67
C ALA A 165 12.78 5.78 9.66
N GLY A 166 12.08 6.07 8.56
CA GLY A 166 10.64 5.85 8.46
C GLY A 166 9.81 6.86 9.26
N ASP A 167 10.41 7.98 9.63
CA ASP A 167 9.75 9.08 10.37
C ASP A 167 9.06 10.04 9.39
N MET A 168 8.05 9.50 8.68
CA MET A 168 7.23 10.27 7.75
C MET A 168 5.89 9.58 7.51
N PHE A 169 4.89 10.33 7.05
CA PHE A 169 3.61 9.81 6.55
C PHE A 169 3.25 10.48 5.23
N GLY A 170 3.47 9.80 4.10
CA GLY A 170 3.28 10.34 2.75
C GLY A 170 4.61 10.64 2.08
N LYS A 171 4.80 11.88 1.64
CA LYS A 171 5.97 12.34 0.88
C LYS A 171 6.66 13.50 1.58
N ILE A 172 7.98 13.49 1.60
CA ILE A 172 8.80 14.66 1.89
C ILE A 172 9.11 15.33 0.55
N VAL A 173 8.83 16.62 0.44
CA VAL A 173 9.04 17.42 -0.78
C VAL A 173 10.23 18.34 -0.56
N ILE A 174 11.08 18.47 -1.58
CA ILE A 174 12.19 19.44 -1.60
C ILE A 174 11.83 20.49 -2.66
N GLU A 175 11.66 21.75 -2.22
CA GLU A 175 11.53 22.91 -3.11
C GLU A 175 12.93 23.38 -3.51
N LEU A 176 13.14 23.62 -4.82
CA LEU A 176 14.40 24.08 -5.41
C LEU A 176 14.42 25.59 -5.55
#